data_b01457fe1018a7b5d31e12f2435a796e
#
_entry.id   b01457fe1018a7b5d31e12f2435a796e
#
_cell.length_a   1.000
_cell.length_b   1.000
_cell.length_c   1.000
_cell.angle_alpha   90.00
_cell.angle_beta   90.00
_cell.angle_gamma   90.00
#
_symmetry.space_group_name_H-M   'P 1'
#
loop_
_entity.id
_entity.type
_entity.pdbx_description
1 polymer ?
#
loop_
_entity_poly.entity_id
_entity_poly.type
_entity_poly.pdbx_seq_one_letter_code
_entity_poly.pdbx_strand_id
1 'polypeptide(L)'
;QHEPTVASELDISDEAIDCYKTGMKLVASQGTAAQYLGNYPIRVACKTGTAQWGNMHSGSDHASFVLYAPADDPEIAIAVYVEKGAQGGNLANVCIPIMNAYFSASSSHELALRENTAN
;
A
#
# COMPACT_ATOMS: atom_id res chain seq x y z
N GLN A 1 16.95 13.68 8.32
CA GLN A 1 15.90 12.84 8.90
C GLN A 1 15.09 13.71 9.85
N HIS A 2 13.77 13.83 9.65
CA HIS A 2 12.90 14.56 10.56
C HIS A 2 12.39 13.59 11.63
N GLU A 3 12.49 14.01 12.89
CA GLU A 3 11.87 13.27 13.98
C GLU A 3 10.34 13.35 13.84
N PRO A 4 9.63 12.20 13.93
CA PRO A 4 8.18 12.20 13.84
C PRO A 4 7.57 12.96 15.03
N THR A 5 6.62 13.84 14.73
CA THR A 5 5.86 14.57 15.74
C THR A 5 4.38 14.25 15.62
N VAL A 6 3.70 14.03 16.74
CA VAL A 6 2.24 13.86 16.77
C VAL A 6 1.60 15.23 16.57
N ALA A 7 0.93 15.42 15.44
CA ALA A 7 0.20 16.65 15.15
C ALA A 7 -1.17 16.71 15.83
N SER A 8 -1.85 15.57 15.92
CA SER A 8 -3.13 15.41 16.62
C SER A 8 -3.40 13.94 16.90
N GLU A 9 -4.20 13.68 17.92
CA GLU A 9 -4.77 12.37 18.17
C GLU A 9 -6.21 12.33 17.63
N LEU A 10 -6.60 11.20 17.06
CA LEU A 10 -7.94 11.00 16.52
C LEU A 10 -8.78 10.25 17.56
N ASP A 11 -9.92 10.82 17.92
CA ASP A 11 -10.93 10.15 18.77
C ASP A 11 -11.82 9.27 17.87
N ILE A 12 -11.30 8.08 17.53
CA ILE A 12 -11.98 7.10 16.66
C ILE A 12 -12.05 5.78 17.41
N SER A 13 -13.22 5.12 17.37
CA SER A 13 -13.38 3.81 18.00
C SER A 13 -12.55 2.71 17.29
N ASP A 14 -12.15 1.70 18.04
CA ASP A 14 -11.43 0.54 17.49
C ASP A 14 -12.23 -0.19 16.40
N GLU A 15 -13.58 -0.25 16.55
CA GLU A 15 -14.46 -0.84 15.54
C GLU A 15 -14.41 -0.08 14.21
N ALA A 16 -14.33 1.25 14.24
CA ALA A 16 -14.21 2.06 13.03
C ALA A 16 -12.85 1.86 12.36
N ILE A 17 -11.78 1.73 13.14
CA ILE A 17 -10.45 1.40 12.67
C ILE A 17 -10.41 0.02 12.02
N ASP A 18 -11.00 -0.99 12.66
CA ASP A 18 -11.08 -2.35 12.13
C ASP A 18 -11.92 -2.46 10.87
N CYS A 19 -13.02 -1.73 10.81
CA CYS A 19 -13.85 -1.64 9.62
C CYS A 19 -13.07 -1.08 8.42
N TYR A 20 -12.37 0.02 8.62
CA TYR A 20 -11.55 0.65 7.60
C TYR A 20 -10.38 -0.26 7.14
N LYS A 21 -9.66 -0.89 8.06
CA LYS A 21 -8.58 -1.84 7.75
C LYS A 21 -9.11 -3.05 6.96
N THR A 22 -10.27 -3.58 7.34
CA THR A 22 -10.94 -4.66 6.61
C THR A 22 -11.31 -4.23 5.21
N GLY A 23 -11.87 -3.04 5.04
CA GLY A 23 -12.18 -2.47 3.73
C GLY A 23 -10.94 -2.36 2.83
N MET A 24 -9.82 -1.89 3.36
CA MET A 24 -8.56 -1.81 2.60
C MET A 24 -8.00 -3.18 2.19
N LYS A 25 -8.13 -4.21 3.03
CA LYS A 25 -7.77 -5.60 2.68
C LYS A 25 -8.66 -6.15 1.56
N LEU A 26 -9.94 -5.82 1.58
CA LEU A 26 -10.89 -6.22 0.54
C LEU A 26 -10.60 -5.54 -0.81
N VAL A 27 -10.14 -4.31 -0.84
CA VAL A 27 -9.71 -3.65 -2.08
C VAL A 27 -8.59 -4.43 -2.77
N ALA A 28 -7.64 -4.94 -2.01
CA ALA A 28 -6.52 -5.73 -2.53
C ALA A 28 -6.93 -7.14 -2.97
N SER A 29 -7.86 -7.80 -2.25
CA SER A 29 -8.19 -9.21 -2.48
C SER A 29 -9.38 -9.44 -3.42
N GLN A 30 -10.34 -8.52 -3.45
CA GLN A 30 -11.62 -8.68 -4.16
C GLN A 30 -12.05 -7.41 -4.91
N GLY A 31 -11.40 -6.28 -4.66
CA GLY A 31 -11.77 -4.97 -5.20
C GLY A 31 -10.95 -4.56 -6.42
N THR A 32 -10.80 -3.25 -6.59
CA THR A 32 -10.20 -2.62 -7.77
C THR A 32 -8.72 -2.95 -8.00
N ALA A 33 -8.00 -3.43 -6.98
CA ALA A 33 -6.60 -3.85 -7.08
C ALA A 33 -6.43 -5.38 -7.13
N ALA A 34 -7.52 -6.16 -7.04
CA ALA A 34 -7.46 -7.63 -6.92
C ALA A 34 -6.78 -8.32 -8.10
N GLN A 35 -6.92 -7.79 -9.31
CA GLN A 35 -6.27 -8.34 -10.49
C GLN A 35 -4.72 -8.35 -10.39
N TYR A 36 -4.14 -7.48 -9.57
CA TYR A 36 -2.70 -7.37 -9.37
C TYR A 36 -2.24 -7.95 -8.03
N LEU A 37 -3.01 -7.72 -6.97
CA LEU A 37 -2.61 -8.02 -5.59
C LEU A 37 -3.34 -9.24 -4.99
N GLY A 38 -4.41 -9.72 -5.61
CA GLY A 38 -5.22 -10.81 -5.08
C GLY A 38 -4.45 -12.13 -4.90
N ASN A 39 -3.42 -12.36 -5.72
CA ASN A 39 -2.54 -13.53 -5.65
C ASN A 39 -1.12 -13.18 -5.17
N TYR A 40 -0.89 -11.95 -4.67
CA TYR A 40 0.41 -11.59 -4.14
C TYR A 40 0.69 -12.39 -2.84
N PRO A 41 1.91 -12.94 -2.65
CA PRO A 41 2.20 -13.89 -1.56
C PRO A 41 2.07 -13.28 -0.16
N ILE A 42 2.20 -11.95 -0.04
CA ILE A 42 2.02 -11.22 1.22
C ILE A 42 0.69 -10.49 1.17
N ARG A 43 -0.13 -10.62 2.22
CA ARG A 43 -1.40 -9.90 2.31
C ARG A 43 -1.15 -8.40 2.36
N VAL A 44 -1.85 -7.68 1.52
CA VAL A 44 -1.75 -6.22 1.36
C VAL A 44 -3.07 -5.56 1.72
N ALA A 45 -3.00 -4.39 2.30
CA ALA A 45 -4.13 -3.48 2.45
C ALA A 45 -3.88 -2.24 1.59
N CYS A 46 -4.85 -1.81 0.78
CA CYS A 46 -4.66 -0.70 -0.14
C CYS A 46 -5.93 0.12 -0.38
N LYS A 47 -5.75 1.30 -0.95
CA LYS A 47 -6.84 2.19 -1.40
C LYS A 47 -6.46 2.83 -2.73
N THR A 48 -7.39 2.77 -3.68
CA THR A 48 -7.30 3.44 -4.98
C THR A 48 -7.96 4.81 -4.91
N GLY A 49 -7.43 5.77 -5.64
CA GLY A 49 -8.04 7.08 -5.83
C GLY A 49 -7.99 7.50 -7.29
N THR A 50 -9.05 8.15 -7.73
CA THR A 50 -9.14 8.76 -9.07
C THR A 50 -9.73 10.15 -8.88
N ALA A 51 -8.94 11.18 -9.13
CA ALA A 51 -9.35 12.57 -8.99
C ALA A 51 -9.57 13.19 -10.35
N GLN A 52 -10.78 13.68 -10.60
CA GLN A 52 -11.13 14.33 -11.86
C GLN A 52 -10.30 15.59 -12.09
N TRP A 53 -9.77 15.71 -13.30
CA TRP A 53 -9.00 16.87 -13.72
C TRP A 53 -9.66 17.54 -14.94
N GLY A 54 -9.94 18.83 -14.80
CA GLY A 54 -10.55 19.62 -15.89
C GLY A 54 -12.05 19.37 -16.07
N ASN A 55 -12.55 19.70 -17.26
CA ASN A 55 -13.95 19.46 -17.63
C ASN A 55 -14.15 17.99 -17.97
N MET A 56 -15.34 17.46 -17.69
CA MET A 56 -15.73 16.03 -17.89
C MET A 56 -15.40 15.42 -19.27
N HIS A 57 -14.94 16.20 -20.22
CA HIS A 57 -14.70 15.79 -21.61
C HIS A 57 -13.23 15.99 -22.06
N SER A 58 -12.32 16.46 -21.23
CA SER A 58 -11.04 17.00 -21.71
C SER A 58 -9.79 16.34 -21.17
N GLY A 59 -9.84 15.36 -20.31
CA GLY A 59 -8.59 14.87 -19.77
C GLY A 59 -8.64 13.52 -19.09
N SER A 60 -7.49 12.97 -18.90
CA SER A 60 -7.27 11.82 -18.03
C SER A 60 -7.27 12.28 -16.57
N ASP A 61 -7.97 11.56 -15.73
CA ASP A 61 -8.01 11.82 -14.29
C ASP A 61 -6.64 11.58 -13.64
N HIS A 62 -6.37 12.24 -12.53
CA HIS A 62 -5.21 11.93 -11.71
C HIS A 62 -5.44 10.62 -10.97
N ALA A 63 -4.44 9.74 -11.00
CA ALA A 63 -4.49 8.48 -10.29
C ALA A 63 -3.68 8.55 -9.00
N SER A 64 -4.24 8.03 -7.93
CA SER A 64 -3.53 7.83 -6.67
C SER A 64 -3.73 6.42 -6.15
N PHE A 65 -2.73 5.93 -5.43
CA PHE A 65 -2.75 4.62 -4.83
C PHE A 65 -1.91 4.62 -3.56
N VAL A 66 -2.45 4.05 -2.50
CA VAL A 66 -1.71 3.84 -1.26
C VAL A 66 -1.86 2.39 -0.85
N LEU A 67 -0.80 1.82 -0.30
CA LEU A 67 -0.83 0.50 0.31
C LEU A 67 0.08 0.42 1.53
N TYR A 68 -0.17 -0.58 2.35
CA TYR A 68 0.78 -1.05 3.35
C TYR A 68 0.83 -2.59 3.36
N ALA A 69 1.98 -3.12 3.70
CA ALA A 69 2.25 -4.55 3.74
C ALA A 69 3.29 -4.90 4.83
N PRO A 70 3.16 -6.09 5.48
CA PRO A 70 2.01 -6.98 5.50
C PRO A 70 0.76 -6.30 6.06
N ALA A 71 -0.43 -6.75 5.68
CA ALA A 71 -1.69 -6.10 6.07
C ALA A 71 -2.01 -6.21 7.58
N ASP A 72 -1.45 -7.21 8.26
CA ASP A 72 -1.73 -7.49 9.67
C ASP A 72 -0.63 -6.96 10.61
N ASP A 73 0.61 -6.84 10.13
CA ASP A 73 1.75 -6.25 10.84
C ASP A 73 2.59 -5.41 9.84
N PRO A 74 2.21 -4.14 9.59
CA PRO A 74 2.80 -3.34 8.52
C PRO A 74 4.28 -3.00 8.73
N GLU A 75 5.11 -3.32 7.75
CA GLU A 75 6.53 -3.01 7.70
C GLU A 75 6.85 -1.92 6.66
N ILE A 76 6.05 -1.83 5.61
CA ILE A 76 6.23 -0.83 4.54
C ILE A 76 4.90 -0.18 4.17
N ALA A 77 4.93 1.11 3.93
CA ALA A 77 3.84 1.86 3.31
C ALA A 77 4.33 2.52 2.03
N ILE A 78 3.53 2.45 0.97
CA ILE A 78 3.82 3.02 -0.34
C ILE A 78 2.68 3.93 -0.76
N ALA A 79 3.00 5.14 -1.20
CA ALA A 79 2.05 6.06 -1.82
C ALA A 79 2.53 6.39 -3.24
N VAL A 80 1.64 6.29 -4.21
CA VAL A 80 1.91 6.61 -5.62
C VAL A 80 0.87 7.60 -6.10
N TYR A 81 1.33 8.64 -6.77
CA TYR A 81 0.47 9.62 -7.42
C TYR A 81 0.97 9.84 -8.86
N VAL A 82 0.05 9.80 -9.82
CA VAL A 82 0.36 9.99 -11.24
C VAL A 82 -0.62 11.00 -11.84
N GLU A 83 -0.11 12.13 -12.30
CA GLU A 83 -0.91 13.11 -13.03
C GLU A 83 -1.39 12.49 -14.34
N LYS A 84 -2.68 12.65 -14.61
CA LYS A 84 -3.33 12.08 -15.82
C LYS A 84 -3.12 10.56 -15.94
N GLY A 85 -3.05 9.87 -14.82
CA GLY A 85 -2.76 8.44 -14.72
C GLY A 85 -3.96 7.53 -14.96
N ALA A 86 -5.12 8.08 -15.33
CA ALA A 86 -6.38 7.40 -15.57
C ALA A 86 -6.94 6.71 -14.29
N GLN A 87 -6.74 5.42 -14.12
CA GLN A 87 -7.32 4.65 -13.01
C GLN A 87 -6.28 4.28 -11.94
N GLY A 88 -6.56 4.64 -10.68
CA GLY A 88 -5.67 4.36 -9.56
C GLY A 88 -5.36 2.88 -9.32
N GLY A 89 -6.27 1.97 -9.68
CA GLY A 89 -6.06 0.52 -9.54
C GLY A 89 -4.85 -0.02 -10.31
N ASN A 90 -4.53 0.57 -11.45
CA ASN A 90 -3.38 0.17 -12.27
C ASN A 90 -2.04 0.48 -11.60
N LEU A 91 -2.00 1.42 -10.64
CA LEU A 91 -0.79 1.78 -9.91
C LEU A 91 -0.31 0.68 -8.96
N ALA A 92 -1.14 -0.31 -8.66
CA ALA A 92 -0.72 -1.49 -7.91
C ALA A 92 0.49 -2.19 -8.56
N ASN A 93 0.56 -2.19 -9.90
CA ASN A 93 1.71 -2.76 -10.62
C ASN A 93 3.04 -2.08 -10.30
N VAL A 94 3.03 -0.78 -10.02
CA VAL A 94 4.24 -0.02 -9.65
C VAL A 94 4.72 -0.41 -8.24
N CYS A 95 3.79 -0.78 -7.37
CA CYS A 95 4.10 -1.15 -5.99
C CYS A 95 4.72 -2.55 -5.86
N ILE A 96 4.35 -3.50 -6.74
CA ILE A 96 4.82 -4.89 -6.67
C ILE A 96 6.35 -5.02 -6.70
N PRO A 97 7.09 -4.43 -7.66
CA PRO A 97 8.55 -4.52 -7.65
C PRO A 97 9.20 -3.86 -6.43
N ILE A 98 8.59 -2.79 -5.89
CA ILE A 98 9.08 -2.14 -4.67
C ILE A 98 8.93 -3.08 -3.47
N MET A 99 7.77 -3.70 -3.29
CA MET A 99 7.54 -4.69 -2.24
C MET A 99 8.46 -5.90 -2.38
N ASN A 100 8.63 -6.42 -3.60
CA ASN A 100 9.55 -7.53 -3.86
C ASN A 100 10.98 -7.20 -3.44
N ALA A 101 11.47 -6.01 -3.79
CA ALA A 101 12.80 -5.57 -3.39
C ALA A 101 12.93 -5.44 -1.88
N TYR A 102 11.93 -4.85 -1.22
CA TYR A 102 11.92 -4.66 0.23
C TYR A 102 11.95 -6.00 0.99
N PHE A 103 11.01 -6.89 0.70
CA PHE A 103 10.89 -8.17 1.41
C PHE A 103 12.02 -9.15 1.07
N SER A 104 12.59 -9.10 -0.14
CA SER A 104 13.77 -9.89 -0.47
C SER A 104 15.00 -9.41 0.30
N ALA A 105 15.19 -8.10 0.46
CA ALA A 105 16.29 -7.54 1.22
C ALA A 105 16.16 -7.86 2.73
N SER A 106 14.96 -7.75 3.28
CA SER A 106 14.66 -8.08 4.69
C SER A 106 14.94 -9.55 5.00
N SER A 107 14.50 -10.46 4.14
CA SER A 107 14.75 -11.90 4.28
C SER A 107 16.25 -12.24 4.23
N SER A 108 17.00 -11.60 3.36
CA SER A 108 18.45 -11.80 3.24
C SER A 108 19.19 -11.29 4.48
N HIS A 109 18.74 -10.18 5.06
CA HIS A 109 19.32 -9.63 6.28
C HIS A 109 19.05 -10.52 7.49
N GLU A 110 17.85 -11.06 7.63
CA GLU A 110 17.50 -11.99 8.71
C GLU A 110 18.30 -13.30 8.64
N LEU A 111 18.52 -13.84 7.45
CA LEU A 111 19.36 -15.03 7.24
C LEU A 111 20.82 -14.75 7.65
N ALA A 112 21.39 -13.63 7.25
CA ALA A 112 22.75 -13.25 7.62
C ALA A 112 22.95 -13.07 9.13
N LEU A 113 21.94 -12.53 9.83
CA LEU A 113 21.95 -12.43 11.30
C LEU A 113 21.93 -13.80 11.98
N ARG A 114 21.13 -14.75 11.47
CA ARG A 114 21.06 -16.12 12.02
C ARG A 114 22.38 -16.88 11.85
N GLU A 115 23.06 -16.74 10.70
CA GLU A 115 24.36 -17.35 10.49
C GLU A 115 25.44 -16.79 11.42
N ASN A 116 25.42 -15.48 11.71
CA ASN A 116 26.37 -14.84 12.62
C ASN A 116 26.11 -15.17 14.11
N THR A 117 24.92 -15.61 14.48
CA THR A 117 24.59 -16.00 15.87
C THR A 117 24.79 -17.49 16.14
N ALA A 118 25.05 -18.29 15.12
CA ALA A 118 25.27 -19.74 15.23
C ALA A 118 26.76 -20.16 15.36
N ASN A 119 27.68 -19.20 15.35
CA ASN A 119 29.11 -19.35 15.63
C ASN A 119 29.47 -18.73 16.98
#